data_d0100120cbc131aa6d8ef019f3da9ee4
#
_entry.id   d0100120cbc131aa6d8ef019f3da9ee4
#
_cell.length_a   1.000
_cell.length_b   1.000
_cell.length_c   1.000
_cell.angle_alpha   90.00
_cell.angle_beta   90.00
_cell.angle_gamma   90.00
#
_symmetry.space_group_name_H-M   'P 1'
#
loop_
_entity.id
_entity.type
_entity.pdbx_description
1 polymer ?
#
loop_
_entity_poly.entity_id
_entity_poly.type
_entity_poly.pdbx_seq_one_letter_code
_entity_poly.pdbx_strand_id
1 'polypeptide(L)'
;VAGAFLARVRLGDAPDVARERALAVATELEGHAENAAASALGDFVVAAPGRTTRLRFPDGVDLVVWSPPSSTSTAASRRSLPTRVPLDDAVANVGAAAGWVAAVATGDLGALRVTSVDRLHQPTRLEARPDAAAVFAELSERDDVHAVWLSGSGPSVAALADSSVAPVVAASVAVGDGCSVRVLGVDRVGVRTEDGPA
;
A
#
# COMPACT_ATOMS: atom_id res chain seq x y z
N VAL A 1 4.48 9.93 11.60
CA VAL A 1 4.69 8.80 12.50
C VAL A 1 6.05 8.88 13.20
N ALA A 2 7.19 8.83 12.48
CA ALA A 2 8.54 8.74 13.08
C ALA A 2 8.85 9.85 14.11
N GLY A 3 8.57 11.12 13.80
CA GLY A 3 8.80 12.22 14.75
C GLY A 3 7.98 12.11 16.03
N ALA A 4 6.70 11.76 15.92
CA ALA A 4 5.84 11.54 17.09
C ALA A 4 6.30 10.36 17.93
N PHE A 5 6.72 9.25 17.28
CA PHE A 5 7.27 8.09 17.95
C PHE A 5 8.55 8.43 18.75
N LEU A 6 9.51 9.10 18.10
CA LEU A 6 10.76 9.49 18.75
C LEU A 6 10.50 10.42 19.95
N ALA A 7 9.58 11.37 19.84
CA ALA A 7 9.22 12.27 20.93
C ALA A 7 8.66 11.46 22.13
N ARG A 8 7.80 10.45 21.87
CA ARG A 8 7.22 9.62 22.91
C ARG A 8 8.26 8.73 23.61
N VAL A 9 9.17 8.13 22.83
CA VAL A 9 10.28 7.33 23.41
C VAL A 9 11.17 8.22 24.30
N ARG A 10 11.50 9.43 23.87
CA ARG A 10 12.27 10.39 24.66
C ARG A 10 11.57 10.85 25.94
N LEU A 11 10.24 10.81 25.97
CA LEU A 11 9.44 11.09 27.16
C LEU A 11 9.29 9.86 28.09
N GLY A 12 9.96 8.75 27.76
CA GLY A 12 10.00 7.56 28.59
C GLY A 12 8.89 6.54 28.33
N ASP A 13 8.12 6.68 27.25
CA ASP A 13 7.14 5.66 26.88
C ASP A 13 7.87 4.38 26.42
N ALA A 14 7.35 3.23 26.80
CA ALA A 14 7.77 1.95 26.22
C ALA A 14 7.47 1.96 24.69
N PRO A 15 8.30 1.27 23.86
CA PRO A 15 8.18 1.33 22.39
C PRO A 15 6.77 1.05 21.85
N ASP A 16 6.04 0.09 22.42
CA ASP A 16 4.68 -0.23 21.96
C ASP A 16 3.69 0.90 22.29
N VAL A 17 3.78 1.49 23.48
CA VAL A 17 2.97 2.65 23.88
C VAL A 17 3.31 3.87 23.02
N ALA A 18 4.60 4.09 22.76
CA ALA A 18 5.06 5.18 21.88
C ALA A 18 4.51 5.01 20.47
N ARG A 19 4.44 3.78 19.95
CA ARG A 19 3.90 3.47 18.62
C ARG A 19 2.40 3.74 18.52
N GLU A 20 1.62 3.29 19.50
CA GLU A 20 0.17 3.57 19.56
C GLU A 20 -0.14 5.07 19.62
N ARG A 21 0.59 5.82 20.45
CA ARG A 21 0.42 7.26 20.58
C ARG A 21 0.87 8.01 19.33
N ALA A 22 1.95 7.55 18.68
CA ALA A 22 2.39 8.12 17.40
C ALA A 22 1.38 7.88 16.29
N LEU A 23 0.77 6.71 16.26
CA LEU A 23 -0.32 6.39 15.32
C LEU A 23 -1.52 7.31 15.54
N ALA A 24 -1.94 7.51 16.79
CA ALA A 24 -3.06 8.41 17.10
C ALA A 24 -2.81 9.83 16.62
N VAL A 25 -1.63 10.40 16.91
CA VAL A 25 -1.23 11.75 16.45
C VAL A 25 -1.18 11.82 14.91
N ALA A 26 -0.60 10.82 14.26
CA ALA A 26 -0.50 10.81 12.79
C ALA A 26 -1.88 10.70 12.14
N THR A 27 -2.79 9.89 12.70
CA THR A 27 -4.16 9.75 12.23
C THR A 27 -4.94 11.06 12.35
N GLU A 28 -4.77 11.77 13.46
CA GLU A 28 -5.40 13.08 13.66
C GLU A 28 -4.92 14.11 12.63
N LEU A 29 -3.60 14.15 12.39
CA LEU A 29 -3.00 15.09 11.44
C LEU A 29 -3.37 14.79 9.98
N GLU A 30 -3.44 13.51 9.60
CA GLU A 30 -3.76 13.10 8.23
C GLU A 30 -5.29 13.02 7.97
N GLY A 31 -6.09 12.93 9.02
CA GLY A 31 -7.54 12.73 8.94
C GLY A 31 -7.96 11.30 8.57
N HIS A 32 -7.01 10.35 8.45
CA HIS A 32 -7.25 8.93 8.15
C HIS A 32 -6.05 8.08 8.62
N ALA A 33 -6.31 6.82 8.94
CA ALA A 33 -5.34 5.97 9.64
C ALA A 33 -4.47 5.10 8.72
N GLU A 34 -4.85 4.86 7.47
CA GLU A 34 -4.34 3.75 6.65
C GLU A 34 -2.81 3.79 6.48
N ASN A 35 -2.28 4.91 5.96
CA ASN A 35 -0.84 5.06 5.75
C ASN A 35 -0.08 5.18 7.08
N ALA A 36 -0.65 5.90 8.04
CA ALA A 36 -0.07 6.06 9.37
C ALA A 36 0.05 4.71 10.09
N ALA A 37 -0.99 3.87 10.00
CA ALA A 37 -1.03 2.56 10.63
C ALA A 37 0.00 1.60 10.00
N ALA A 38 0.08 1.52 8.68
CA ALA A 38 1.09 0.71 8.01
C ALA A 38 2.52 1.15 8.39
N SER A 39 2.78 2.46 8.40
CA SER A 39 4.08 3.03 8.79
C SER A 39 4.43 2.79 10.27
N ALA A 40 3.43 2.78 11.16
CA ALA A 40 3.64 2.56 12.58
C ALA A 40 3.86 1.10 12.93
N LEU A 41 3.09 0.20 12.30
CA LEU A 41 2.96 -1.19 12.73
C LEU A 41 3.73 -2.18 11.85
N GLY A 42 4.01 -1.83 10.60
CA GLY A 42 4.55 -2.77 9.61
C GLY A 42 3.56 -3.86 9.22
N ASP A 43 4.03 -4.80 8.40
CA ASP A 43 3.22 -5.91 7.87
C ASP A 43 2.00 -5.45 7.05
N PHE A 44 0.94 -6.25 7.03
CA PHE A 44 -0.34 -5.91 6.43
C PHE A 44 -1.30 -5.35 7.48
N VAL A 45 -1.81 -4.17 7.23
CA VAL A 45 -2.65 -3.46 8.20
C VAL A 45 -4.03 -3.20 7.61
N VAL A 46 -5.06 -3.56 8.37
CA VAL A 46 -6.45 -3.19 8.09
C VAL A 46 -6.85 -2.09 9.06
N ALA A 47 -7.09 -0.89 8.52
CA ALA A 47 -7.58 0.25 9.28
C ALA A 47 -9.09 0.40 9.07
N ALA A 48 -9.86 0.23 10.13
CA ALA A 48 -11.29 0.48 10.18
C ALA A 48 -11.60 1.61 11.19
N PRO A 49 -12.76 2.26 11.13
CA PRO A 49 -13.12 3.27 12.12
C PRO A 49 -12.99 2.73 13.56
N GLY A 50 -12.14 3.38 14.34
CA GLY A 50 -11.90 3.02 15.75
C GLY A 50 -11.05 1.76 15.98
N ARG A 51 -10.57 1.09 14.94
CA ARG A 51 -9.75 -0.11 15.10
C ARG A 51 -8.74 -0.29 13.96
N THR A 52 -7.51 -0.61 14.35
CA THR A 52 -6.45 -1.06 13.44
C THR A 52 -6.10 -2.51 13.77
N THR A 53 -6.02 -3.36 12.76
CA THR A 53 -5.63 -4.76 12.90
C THR A 53 -4.42 -5.03 12.03
N ARG A 54 -3.37 -5.58 12.63
CA ARG A 54 -2.17 -6.04 11.91
C ARG A 54 -2.26 -7.54 11.67
N LEU A 55 -1.98 -7.95 10.45
CA LEU A 55 -1.83 -9.35 10.04
C LEU A 55 -0.40 -9.55 9.55
N ARG A 56 0.17 -10.72 9.85
CA ARG A 56 1.47 -11.08 9.27
C ARG A 56 1.27 -11.31 7.76
N PHE A 57 2.01 -10.56 6.97
CA PHE A 57 2.04 -10.80 5.53
C PHE A 57 2.85 -12.07 5.24
N PRO A 58 2.46 -12.91 4.26
CA PRO A 58 3.22 -14.10 3.88
C PRO A 58 4.68 -13.78 3.55
N ASP A 59 5.58 -14.73 3.85
CA ASP A 59 7.00 -14.61 3.51
C ASP A 59 7.22 -14.99 2.03
N GLY A 60 8.40 -14.66 1.49
CA GLY A 60 8.82 -15.06 0.15
C GLY A 60 8.25 -14.20 -0.98
N VAL A 61 7.69 -13.03 -0.67
CA VAL A 61 7.16 -12.07 -1.65
C VAL A 61 7.74 -10.68 -1.44
N ASP A 62 7.91 -9.98 -2.55
CA ASP A 62 8.36 -8.58 -2.60
C ASP A 62 7.42 -7.73 -3.45
N LEU A 63 7.50 -6.43 -3.25
CA LEU A 63 6.77 -5.44 -4.02
C LEU A 63 7.66 -4.86 -5.11
N VAL A 64 7.15 -4.81 -6.32
CA VAL A 64 7.73 -4.01 -7.41
C VAL A 64 6.96 -2.71 -7.47
N VAL A 65 7.64 -1.59 -7.28
CA VAL A 65 7.02 -0.27 -7.22
C VAL A 65 7.60 0.62 -8.31
N TRP A 66 6.76 0.95 -9.29
CA TRP A 66 7.05 1.98 -10.28
C TRP A 66 6.56 3.34 -9.76
N SER A 67 7.38 4.36 -9.90
CA SER A 67 7.06 5.72 -9.46
C SER A 67 7.52 6.75 -10.48
N PRO A 68 6.62 7.62 -11.00
CA PRO A 68 7.01 8.73 -11.87
C PRO A 68 7.60 9.90 -11.05
N PRO A 69 8.26 10.86 -11.72
CA PRO A 69 8.84 12.04 -11.05
C PRO A 69 7.80 12.99 -10.47
N SER A 70 6.56 12.94 -10.99
CA SER A 70 5.47 13.82 -10.56
C SER A 70 4.66 13.19 -9.41
N SER A 71 4.28 13.99 -8.44
CA SER A 71 3.34 13.60 -7.38
C SER A 71 1.92 14.08 -7.68
N THR A 72 0.93 13.37 -7.16
CA THR A 72 -0.47 13.81 -7.21
C THR A 72 -0.90 14.30 -5.83
N SER A 73 -1.55 15.47 -5.77
CA SER A 73 -2.16 15.94 -4.53
C SER A 73 -3.30 15.00 -4.13
N THR A 74 -3.21 14.43 -2.93
CA THR A 74 -4.25 13.56 -2.37
C THR A 74 -5.63 14.25 -2.35
N ALA A 75 -5.65 15.55 -2.02
CA ALA A 75 -6.89 16.33 -2.01
C ALA A 75 -7.47 16.50 -3.41
N ALA A 76 -6.64 16.75 -4.44
CA ALA A 76 -7.10 16.83 -5.83
C ALA A 76 -7.60 15.47 -6.32
N SER A 77 -6.86 14.40 -6.03
CA SER A 77 -7.24 13.02 -6.39
C SER A 77 -8.56 12.59 -5.74
N ARG A 78 -8.83 12.99 -4.48
CA ARG A 78 -10.11 12.72 -3.83
C ARG A 78 -11.28 13.49 -4.47
N ARG A 79 -11.06 14.74 -4.87
CA ARG A 79 -12.10 15.54 -5.54
C ARG A 79 -12.51 15.05 -6.92
N SER A 80 -11.64 14.29 -7.60
CA SER A 80 -11.97 13.70 -8.92
C SER A 80 -12.82 12.43 -8.83
N LEU A 81 -13.00 11.87 -7.63
CA LEU A 81 -13.79 10.65 -7.46
C LEU A 81 -15.30 10.94 -7.54
N PRO A 82 -16.09 9.99 -8.05
CA PRO A 82 -17.54 10.11 -8.08
C PRO A 82 -18.12 10.18 -6.67
N THR A 83 -19.13 11.04 -6.46
CA THR A 83 -19.83 11.17 -5.18
C THR A 83 -20.87 10.06 -4.95
N ARG A 84 -21.19 9.29 -5.98
CA ARG A 84 -22.10 8.14 -5.96
C ARG A 84 -21.52 7.04 -6.83
N VAL A 85 -21.67 5.81 -6.37
CA VAL A 85 -21.21 4.62 -7.11
C VAL A 85 -22.37 3.63 -7.24
N PRO A 86 -22.40 2.80 -8.31
CA PRO A 86 -23.34 1.70 -8.43
C PRO A 86 -23.19 0.73 -7.26
N LEU A 87 -24.31 0.15 -6.80
CA LEU A 87 -24.28 -0.82 -5.71
C LEU A 87 -23.40 -2.03 -6.06
N ASP A 88 -23.46 -2.51 -7.28
CA ASP A 88 -22.65 -3.66 -7.73
C ASP A 88 -21.14 -3.38 -7.65
N ASP A 89 -20.71 -2.15 -7.92
CA ASP A 89 -19.30 -1.75 -7.80
C ASP A 89 -18.88 -1.66 -6.32
N ALA A 90 -19.77 -1.15 -5.46
CA ALA A 90 -19.52 -1.15 -4.02
C ALA A 90 -19.41 -2.58 -3.47
N VAL A 91 -20.32 -3.49 -3.87
CA VAL A 91 -20.28 -4.90 -3.49
C VAL A 91 -19.00 -5.58 -3.97
N ALA A 92 -18.59 -5.33 -5.23
CA ALA A 92 -17.34 -5.87 -5.77
C ALA A 92 -16.12 -5.42 -4.94
N ASN A 93 -16.04 -4.14 -4.59
CA ASN A 93 -14.92 -3.61 -3.78
C ASN A 93 -14.91 -4.15 -2.34
N VAL A 94 -16.08 -4.31 -1.71
CA VAL A 94 -16.15 -4.95 -0.39
C VAL A 94 -15.65 -6.40 -0.46
N GLY A 95 -16.07 -7.15 -1.49
CA GLY A 95 -15.59 -8.52 -1.74
C GLY A 95 -14.08 -8.56 -2.00
N ALA A 96 -13.55 -7.63 -2.79
CA ALA A 96 -12.13 -7.51 -3.06
C ALA A 96 -11.32 -7.22 -1.78
N ALA A 97 -11.75 -6.27 -0.97
CA ALA A 97 -11.10 -5.96 0.31
C ALA A 97 -11.11 -7.16 1.28
N ALA A 98 -12.24 -7.85 1.40
CA ALA A 98 -12.34 -9.07 2.20
C ALA A 98 -11.45 -10.18 1.65
N GLY A 99 -11.35 -10.31 0.32
CA GLY A 99 -10.48 -11.27 -0.36
C GLY A 99 -9.00 -11.03 -0.07
N TRP A 100 -8.55 -9.77 -0.05
CA TRP A 100 -7.18 -9.41 0.37
C TRP A 100 -6.89 -9.87 1.80
N VAL A 101 -7.81 -9.58 2.74
CA VAL A 101 -7.66 -10.01 4.13
C VAL A 101 -7.61 -11.53 4.24
N ALA A 102 -8.48 -12.24 3.53
CA ALA A 102 -8.51 -13.70 3.51
C ALA A 102 -7.22 -14.27 2.93
N ALA A 103 -6.75 -13.77 1.78
CA ALA A 103 -5.52 -14.21 1.13
C ALA A 103 -4.29 -14.06 2.05
N VAL A 104 -4.16 -12.92 2.71
CA VAL A 104 -3.06 -12.67 3.65
C VAL A 104 -3.19 -13.59 4.88
N ALA A 105 -4.37 -13.76 5.44
CA ALA A 105 -4.59 -14.58 6.63
C ALA A 105 -4.37 -16.08 6.39
N THR A 106 -4.64 -16.56 5.17
CA THR A 106 -4.48 -17.98 4.80
C THR A 106 -3.17 -18.29 4.09
N GLY A 107 -2.46 -17.25 3.63
CA GLY A 107 -1.26 -17.41 2.78
C GLY A 107 -1.57 -17.76 1.32
N ASP A 108 -2.83 -17.72 0.89
CA ASP A 108 -3.24 -17.98 -0.49
C ASP A 108 -3.11 -16.70 -1.34
N LEU A 109 -1.88 -16.40 -1.75
CA LEU A 109 -1.58 -15.23 -2.58
C LEU A 109 -2.13 -15.35 -4.00
N GLY A 110 -2.41 -16.59 -4.49
CA GLY A 110 -3.04 -16.81 -5.79
C GLY A 110 -4.43 -16.18 -5.87
N ALA A 111 -5.16 -16.10 -4.75
CA ALA A 111 -6.45 -15.44 -4.69
C ALA A 111 -6.38 -13.92 -4.93
N LEU A 112 -5.22 -13.28 -4.75
CA LEU A 112 -5.05 -11.84 -4.95
C LEU A 112 -5.26 -11.43 -6.41
N ARG A 113 -4.97 -12.31 -7.38
CA ARG A 113 -5.17 -12.04 -8.80
C ARG A 113 -6.62 -11.67 -9.14
N VAL A 114 -7.58 -12.30 -8.47
CA VAL A 114 -9.01 -12.03 -8.68
C VAL A 114 -9.57 -11.01 -7.69
N THR A 115 -8.91 -10.79 -6.56
CA THR A 115 -9.37 -9.86 -5.52
C THR A 115 -8.68 -8.50 -5.54
N SER A 116 -7.72 -8.26 -6.45
CA SER A 116 -7.08 -6.95 -6.64
C SER A 116 -7.86 -6.01 -7.57
N VAL A 117 -9.17 -6.27 -7.73
CA VAL A 117 -10.06 -5.43 -8.54
C VAL A 117 -10.53 -4.25 -7.72
N ASP A 118 -10.43 -3.05 -8.31
CA ASP A 118 -11.05 -1.84 -7.78
C ASP A 118 -11.93 -1.18 -8.84
N ARG A 119 -13.20 -0.94 -8.47
CA ARG A 119 -14.19 -0.26 -9.31
C ARG A 119 -14.55 1.13 -8.81
N LEU A 120 -13.92 1.59 -7.73
CA LEU A 120 -14.29 2.85 -7.07
C LEU A 120 -13.34 3.99 -7.42
N HIS A 121 -12.04 3.74 -7.45
CA HIS A 121 -11.09 4.84 -7.61
C HIS A 121 -10.02 4.63 -8.68
N GLN A 122 -9.52 3.40 -8.88
CA GLN A 122 -8.44 3.13 -9.84
C GLN A 122 -8.82 3.48 -11.28
N PRO A 123 -10.01 3.13 -11.81
CA PRO A 123 -10.37 3.47 -13.18
C PRO A 123 -10.26 4.97 -13.47
N THR A 124 -10.89 5.82 -12.63
CA THR A 124 -10.85 7.28 -12.80
C THR A 124 -9.42 7.85 -12.69
N ARG A 125 -8.61 7.29 -11.78
CA ARG A 125 -7.23 7.76 -11.57
C ARG A 125 -6.28 7.33 -12.69
N LEU A 126 -6.45 6.13 -13.22
CA LEU A 126 -5.69 5.62 -14.35
C LEU A 126 -6.04 6.35 -15.64
N GLU A 127 -7.33 6.68 -15.86
CA GLU A 127 -7.75 7.50 -17.00
C GLU A 127 -7.05 8.88 -17.02
N ALA A 128 -6.84 9.47 -15.84
CA ALA A 128 -6.14 10.75 -15.72
C ALA A 128 -4.60 10.62 -15.81
N ARG A 129 -4.05 9.41 -15.86
CA ARG A 129 -2.61 9.12 -15.85
C ARG A 129 -2.25 7.99 -16.84
N PRO A 130 -2.15 8.31 -18.15
CA PRO A 130 -1.84 7.31 -19.17
C PRO A 130 -0.49 6.57 -18.94
N ASP A 131 0.49 7.26 -18.34
CA ASP A 131 1.77 6.68 -17.96
C ASP A 131 1.62 5.56 -16.91
N ALA A 132 0.88 5.84 -15.84
CA ALA A 132 0.56 4.84 -14.82
C ALA A 132 -0.36 3.73 -15.35
N ALA A 133 -1.32 4.08 -16.22
CA ALA A 133 -2.23 3.12 -16.84
C ALA A 133 -1.48 2.09 -17.70
N ALA A 134 -0.49 2.53 -18.47
CA ALA A 134 0.34 1.63 -19.28
C ALA A 134 1.11 0.62 -18.41
N VAL A 135 1.77 1.09 -17.35
CA VAL A 135 2.51 0.22 -16.41
C VAL A 135 1.56 -0.71 -15.65
N PHE A 136 0.40 -0.20 -15.24
CA PHE A 136 -0.62 -1.00 -14.56
C PHE A 136 -1.12 -2.14 -15.45
N ALA A 137 -1.40 -1.87 -16.73
CA ALA A 137 -1.86 -2.87 -17.70
C ALA A 137 -0.76 -3.91 -17.96
N GLU A 138 0.48 -3.46 -18.24
CA GLU A 138 1.63 -4.35 -18.46
C GLU A 138 1.83 -5.34 -17.30
N LEU A 139 1.84 -4.83 -16.05
CA LEU A 139 2.00 -5.67 -14.88
C LEU A 139 0.80 -6.59 -14.64
N SER A 140 -0.42 -6.15 -14.97
CA SER A 140 -1.64 -6.94 -14.77
C SER A 140 -1.76 -8.12 -15.74
N GLU A 141 -1.13 -8.05 -16.92
CA GLU A 141 -1.10 -9.13 -17.90
C GLU A 141 -0.12 -10.26 -17.55
N ARG A 142 0.78 -10.02 -16.59
CA ARG A 142 1.79 -11.00 -16.22
C ARG A 142 1.23 -12.14 -15.37
N ASP A 143 1.60 -13.36 -15.70
CA ASP A 143 1.19 -14.56 -14.95
C ASP A 143 1.98 -14.77 -13.66
N ASP A 144 3.16 -14.17 -13.55
CA ASP A 144 4.06 -14.24 -12.41
C ASP A 144 3.89 -13.10 -11.39
N VAL A 145 2.78 -12.34 -11.49
CA VAL A 145 2.39 -11.28 -10.57
C VAL A 145 1.09 -11.66 -9.85
N HIS A 146 1.09 -11.61 -8.53
CA HIS A 146 -0.06 -11.95 -7.70
C HIS A 146 -1.13 -10.86 -7.66
N ALA A 147 -0.70 -9.59 -7.65
CA ALA A 147 -1.58 -8.42 -7.53
C ALA A 147 -0.94 -7.18 -8.14
N VAL A 148 -1.77 -6.28 -8.68
CA VAL A 148 -1.36 -4.95 -9.14
C VAL A 148 -2.37 -3.91 -8.65
N TRP A 149 -1.87 -2.78 -8.14
CA TRP A 149 -2.73 -1.68 -7.68
C TRP A 149 -2.02 -0.32 -7.74
N LEU A 150 -2.81 0.75 -7.73
CA LEU A 150 -2.29 2.10 -7.47
C LEU A 150 -1.91 2.24 -5.99
N SER A 151 -0.68 2.64 -5.71
CA SER A 151 -0.23 2.92 -4.35
C SER A 151 -0.90 4.19 -3.81
N GLY A 152 -1.85 4.01 -2.89
CA GLY A 152 -2.64 5.11 -2.34
C GLY A 152 -3.44 5.86 -3.41
N SER A 153 -3.24 7.18 -3.51
CA SER A 153 -3.87 8.00 -4.55
C SER A 153 -3.19 7.90 -5.92
N GLY A 154 -2.16 7.08 -6.06
CA GLY A 154 -1.26 7.08 -7.21
C GLY A 154 -0.37 8.35 -7.23
N PRO A 155 0.37 8.58 -8.30
CA PRO A 155 0.41 7.83 -9.54
C PRO A 155 1.30 6.57 -9.50
N SER A 156 1.98 6.28 -8.40
CA SER A 156 2.80 5.07 -8.30
C SER A 156 1.94 3.81 -8.44
N VAL A 157 2.46 2.84 -9.18
CA VAL A 157 1.88 1.51 -9.36
C VAL A 157 2.70 0.52 -8.56
N ALA A 158 2.04 -0.33 -7.79
CA ALA A 158 2.66 -1.41 -7.06
C ALA A 158 2.18 -2.76 -7.58
N ALA A 159 3.09 -3.72 -7.63
CA ALA A 159 2.80 -5.11 -7.93
C ALA A 159 3.41 -6.01 -6.86
N LEU A 160 2.77 -7.13 -6.58
CA LEU A 160 3.25 -8.17 -5.67
C LEU A 160 3.68 -9.39 -6.49
N ALA A 161 4.89 -9.87 -6.26
CA ALA A 161 5.44 -11.07 -6.89
C ALA A 161 6.28 -11.87 -5.90
N ASP A 162 6.56 -13.13 -6.21
CA ASP A 162 7.52 -13.91 -5.44
C ASP A 162 8.89 -13.22 -5.42
N SER A 163 9.58 -13.27 -4.29
CA SER A 163 10.88 -12.58 -4.11
C SER A 163 11.94 -13.03 -5.12
N SER A 164 11.85 -14.27 -5.62
CA SER A 164 12.71 -14.78 -6.68
C SER A 164 12.41 -14.20 -8.06
N VAL A 165 11.21 -13.71 -8.29
CA VAL A 165 10.68 -13.21 -9.56
C VAL A 165 10.64 -11.69 -9.60
N ALA A 166 10.44 -11.02 -8.48
CA ALA A 166 10.30 -9.57 -8.37
C ALA A 166 11.43 -8.77 -9.09
N PRO A 167 12.73 -9.16 -9.04
CA PRO A 167 13.76 -8.49 -9.81
C PRO A 167 13.56 -8.57 -11.34
N VAL A 168 13.04 -9.70 -11.83
CA VAL A 168 12.77 -9.90 -13.26
C VAL A 168 11.58 -9.04 -13.68
N VAL A 169 10.51 -9.02 -12.87
CA VAL A 169 9.35 -8.13 -13.08
C VAL A 169 9.79 -6.67 -13.09
N ALA A 170 10.62 -6.25 -12.13
CA ALA A 170 11.12 -4.88 -12.08
C ALA A 170 11.96 -4.50 -13.32
N ALA A 171 12.78 -5.42 -13.82
CA ALA A 171 13.62 -5.19 -15.00
C ALA A 171 12.80 -5.13 -16.31
N SER A 172 11.61 -5.69 -16.36
CA SER A 172 10.74 -5.65 -17.55
C SER A 172 9.96 -4.35 -17.69
N VAL A 173 9.69 -3.65 -16.57
CA VAL A 173 8.91 -2.41 -16.59
C VAL A 173 9.70 -1.30 -17.31
N ALA A 174 9.08 -0.70 -18.31
CA ALA A 174 9.68 0.42 -19.03
C ALA A 174 9.85 1.63 -18.10
N VAL A 175 11.09 2.09 -17.95
CA VAL A 175 11.42 3.27 -17.15
C VAL A 175 11.49 4.48 -18.05
N GLY A 176 10.44 5.31 -18.03
CA GLY A 176 10.45 6.62 -18.71
C GLY A 176 11.33 7.63 -17.97
N ASP A 177 11.58 8.77 -18.62
CA ASP A 177 12.44 9.83 -18.09
C ASP A 177 12.01 10.28 -16.68
N GLY A 178 12.95 10.18 -15.73
CA GLY A 178 12.72 10.55 -14.33
C GLY A 178 11.86 9.57 -13.51
N CYS A 179 11.37 8.49 -14.12
CA CYS A 179 10.68 7.42 -13.38
C CYS A 179 11.71 6.52 -12.65
N SER A 180 11.23 5.79 -11.66
CA SER A 180 12.01 4.79 -10.95
C SER A 180 11.22 3.50 -10.76
N VAL A 181 11.91 2.36 -10.79
CA VAL A 181 11.37 1.07 -10.39
C VAL A 181 12.21 0.52 -9.25
N ARG A 182 11.55 0.07 -8.20
CA ARG A 182 12.22 -0.49 -7.02
C ARG A 182 11.59 -1.81 -6.62
N VAL A 183 12.43 -2.73 -6.15
CA VAL A 183 11.98 -3.94 -5.44
C VAL A 183 12.10 -3.66 -3.95
N LEU A 184 11.03 -3.83 -3.21
CA LEU A 184 10.91 -3.54 -1.79
C LEU A 184 10.39 -4.76 -1.05
N GLY A 185 11.11 -5.16 0.00
CA GLY A 185 10.60 -6.15 0.94
C GLY A 185 9.50 -5.59 1.85
N VAL A 186 8.70 -6.46 2.43
CA VAL A 186 7.70 -6.08 3.43
C VAL A 186 8.39 -5.74 4.75
N ASP A 187 8.22 -4.51 5.25
CA ASP A 187 8.68 -4.14 6.60
C ASP A 187 7.80 -4.83 7.65
N ARG A 188 8.43 -5.66 8.46
CA ARG A 188 7.77 -6.49 9.49
C ARG A 188 7.60 -5.80 10.84
N VAL A 189 8.22 -4.65 11.03
CA VAL A 189 8.36 -4.04 12.37
C VAL A 189 7.66 -2.70 12.47
N GLY A 190 7.60 -1.94 11.39
CA GLY A 190 7.14 -0.57 11.38
C GLY A 190 8.14 0.38 12.06
N VAL A 191 7.64 1.46 12.64
CA VAL A 191 8.50 2.45 13.27
C VAL A 191 9.24 1.89 14.47
N ARG A 192 10.57 2.11 14.53
CA ARG A 192 11.48 1.68 15.60
C ARG A 192 12.60 2.69 15.80
N THR A 193 13.26 2.63 16.92
CA THR A 193 14.58 3.24 17.11
C THR A 193 15.63 2.27 16.56
N GLU A 194 16.58 2.77 15.79
CA GLU A 194 17.81 2.04 15.56
C GLU A 194 18.69 2.23 16.80
N ASP A 195 19.09 1.14 17.43
CA ASP A 195 20.13 1.20 18.44
C ASP A 195 21.39 1.65 17.70
N GLY A 196 21.85 2.87 18.00
CA GLY A 196 23.11 3.36 17.48
C GLY A 196 24.23 2.39 17.81
N PRO A 197 25.35 2.41 17.06
CA PRO A 197 26.49 1.56 17.39
C PRO A 197 26.89 1.80 18.85
N ALA A 198 26.99 0.69 19.59
CA ALA A 198 27.49 0.68 20.96
C ALA A 198 28.93 1.19 21.02
#